data_ef476ab60ac6a040a063c7d47243e51b
#
_entry.id   ef476ab60ac6a040a063c7d47243e51b
#
_cell.length_a   1.000
_cell.length_b   1.000
_cell.length_c   1.000
_cell.angle_alpha   90.00
_cell.angle_beta   90.00
_cell.angle_gamma   90.00
#
_symmetry.space_group_name_H-M   'P 1'
#
loop_
_entity.id
_entity.type
_entity.pdbx_description
1 polymer ?
#
loop_
_entity_poly.entity_id
_entity_poly.type
_entity_poly.pdbx_seq_one_letter_code
_entity_poly.pdbx_strand_id
1 'polypeptide(L)'
;MKDRIQIKAHEMFLQYGIRSVSMDDIAAQLGISKKTLYQYYTDKDELVDAVLQYEILHGQQDCTECLQQSKDAVDEIFLTMERIIEQFRNMNPMVLYDLQKFHFTAFQKFLKYKNGFLGEVIKKNIDRGIKEELFRPEINTDILAKFRLESMLMAFNMNVFPPRKYNLAEVTLEIIEHYLYGLATLKGHKLILKYKQERKLSTHETKSA
;
A
#
# COMPACT_ATOMS: atom_id res chain seq x y z
N MET A 1 22.13 5.32 13.89
CA MET A 1 21.29 6.47 14.29
C MET A 1 20.41 6.93 13.14
N LYS A 2 20.95 7.09 11.93
CA LYS A 2 20.19 7.49 10.74
C LYS A 2 18.94 6.64 10.54
N ASP A 3 19.08 5.32 10.57
CA ASP A 3 17.95 4.37 10.38
C ASP A 3 16.92 4.48 11.51
N ARG A 4 17.36 4.71 12.76
CA ARG A 4 16.42 4.92 13.87
C ARG A 4 15.56 6.16 13.69
N ILE A 5 16.15 7.25 13.15
CA ILE A 5 15.43 8.49 12.84
C ILE A 5 14.42 8.22 11.74
N GLN A 6 14.84 7.54 10.68
CA GLN A 6 14.00 7.22 9.52
C GLN A 6 12.81 6.34 9.91
N ILE A 7 13.04 5.27 10.67
CA ILE A 7 11.98 4.37 11.15
C ILE A 7 10.99 5.13 12.04
N LYS A 8 11.48 5.94 12.98
CA LYS A 8 10.59 6.71 13.86
C LYS A 8 9.79 7.77 13.10
N ALA A 9 10.42 8.45 12.14
CA ALA A 9 9.74 9.41 11.27
C ALA A 9 8.64 8.72 10.44
N HIS A 10 8.95 7.54 9.88
CA HIS A 10 8.01 6.71 9.15
C HIS A 10 6.77 6.38 10.00
N GLU A 11 6.96 5.80 11.19
CA GLU A 11 5.86 5.48 12.12
C GLU A 11 4.99 6.71 12.42
N MET A 12 5.63 7.85 12.76
CA MET A 12 4.92 9.08 13.11
C MET A 12 4.19 9.68 11.90
N PHE A 13 4.80 9.69 10.72
CA PHE A 13 4.16 10.21 9.50
C PHE A 13 2.94 9.37 9.12
N LEU A 14 3.03 8.05 9.19
CA LEU A 14 1.89 7.19 8.90
C LEU A 14 0.75 7.37 9.91
N GLN A 15 1.07 7.54 11.17
CA GLN A 15 0.06 7.66 12.24
C GLN A 15 -0.60 9.03 12.29
N TYR A 16 0.19 10.12 12.18
CA TYR A 16 -0.28 11.48 12.44
C TYR A 16 -0.40 12.35 11.19
N GLY A 17 0.05 11.89 10.03
CA GLY A 17 0.23 12.69 8.82
C GLY A 17 1.57 13.41 8.78
N ILE A 18 2.08 13.66 7.56
CA ILE A 18 3.43 14.24 7.40
C ILE A 18 3.46 15.68 7.93
N ARG A 19 2.44 16.48 7.61
CA ARG A 19 2.40 17.90 7.97
C ARG A 19 2.38 18.14 9.47
N SER A 20 1.66 17.33 10.24
CA SER A 20 1.47 17.50 11.68
C SER A 20 2.69 17.12 12.53
N VAL A 21 3.66 16.40 11.98
CA VAL A 21 4.87 15.95 12.67
C VAL A 21 6.02 16.88 12.33
N SER A 22 6.64 17.50 13.34
CA SER A 22 7.84 18.34 13.19
C SER A 22 9.13 17.55 13.41
N MET A 23 10.28 18.12 12.98
CA MET A 23 11.61 17.58 13.28
C MET A 23 11.85 17.52 14.80
N ASP A 24 11.29 18.47 15.55
CA ASP A 24 11.40 18.53 17.02
C ASP A 24 10.63 17.40 17.69
N ASP A 25 9.44 17.06 17.19
CA ASP A 25 8.64 15.94 17.70
C ASP A 25 9.38 14.61 17.52
N ILE A 26 10.02 14.41 16.36
CA ILE A 26 10.81 13.21 16.07
C ILE A 26 12.02 13.13 17.01
N ALA A 27 12.75 14.25 17.19
CA ALA A 27 13.90 14.31 18.10
C ALA A 27 13.49 13.99 19.53
N ALA A 28 12.38 14.56 20.02
CA ALA A 28 11.82 14.32 21.34
C ALA A 28 11.44 12.83 21.53
N GLN A 29 10.76 12.24 20.56
CA GLN A 29 10.36 10.81 20.60
C GLN A 29 11.57 9.85 20.63
N LEU A 30 12.69 10.25 20.02
CA LEU A 30 13.92 9.47 20.03
C LEU A 30 14.82 9.72 21.24
N GLY A 31 14.50 10.73 22.06
CA GLY A 31 15.37 11.15 23.18
C GLY A 31 16.71 11.74 22.73
N ILE A 32 16.74 12.39 21.55
CA ILE A 32 17.95 13.02 21.00
C ILE A 32 17.78 14.53 20.90
N SER A 33 18.92 15.27 20.84
CA SER A 33 18.86 16.70 20.61
C SER A 33 18.44 17.03 19.17
N LYS A 34 17.75 18.17 18.97
CA LYS A 34 17.47 18.73 17.65
C LYS A 34 18.74 18.84 16.80
N LYS A 35 19.85 19.32 17.40
CA LYS A 35 21.14 19.40 16.73
C LYS A 35 21.62 18.04 16.22
N THR A 36 21.44 16.98 16.98
CA THR A 36 21.79 15.62 16.57
C THR A 36 20.96 15.17 15.37
N LEU A 37 19.65 15.45 15.36
CA LEU A 37 18.78 15.09 14.23
C LEU A 37 19.21 15.80 12.94
N TYR A 38 19.48 17.13 13.02
CA TYR A 38 19.92 17.92 11.87
C TYR A 38 21.34 17.57 11.36
N GLN A 39 22.12 16.78 12.08
CA GLN A 39 23.37 16.19 11.57
C GLN A 39 23.14 15.07 10.54
N TYR A 40 21.96 14.44 10.57
CA TYR A 40 21.60 13.32 9.68
C TYR A 40 20.67 13.74 8.54
N TYR A 41 19.82 14.72 8.76
CA TYR A 41 18.87 15.25 7.78
C TYR A 41 18.83 16.77 7.87
N THR A 42 19.13 17.45 6.79
CA THR A 42 19.27 18.93 6.75
C THR A 42 17.94 19.64 6.99
N ASP A 43 16.85 19.00 6.57
CA ASP A 43 15.49 19.51 6.72
C ASP A 43 14.47 18.36 6.70
N LYS A 44 13.20 18.72 6.81
CA LYS A 44 12.10 17.76 6.80
C LYS A 44 11.88 17.13 5.42
N ASP A 45 12.16 17.85 4.33
CA ASP A 45 11.98 17.33 2.97
C ASP A 45 12.97 16.20 2.69
N GLU A 46 14.23 16.34 3.13
CA GLU A 46 15.22 15.26 3.04
C GLU A 46 14.77 14.02 3.84
N LEU A 47 14.23 14.22 5.03
CA LEU A 47 13.73 13.11 5.85
C LEU A 47 12.51 12.45 5.22
N VAL A 48 11.55 13.23 4.70
CA VAL A 48 10.37 12.69 3.98
C VAL A 48 10.80 11.90 2.74
N ASP A 49 11.78 12.41 1.99
CA ASP A 49 12.32 11.70 0.83
C ASP A 49 12.96 10.36 1.23
N ALA A 50 13.74 10.33 2.31
CA ALA A 50 14.36 9.12 2.83
C ALA A 50 13.30 8.10 3.30
N VAL A 51 12.27 8.55 4.00
CA VAL A 51 11.14 7.72 4.43
C VAL A 51 10.40 7.14 3.23
N LEU A 52 10.13 7.93 2.20
CA LEU A 52 9.49 7.45 0.98
C LEU A 52 10.34 6.41 0.24
N GLN A 53 11.66 6.60 0.16
CA GLN A 53 12.56 5.61 -0.44
C GLN A 53 12.50 4.28 0.31
N TYR A 54 12.46 4.31 1.62
CA TYR A 54 12.30 3.12 2.46
C TYR A 54 10.97 2.40 2.15
N GLU A 55 9.85 3.15 2.09
CA GLU A 55 8.54 2.62 1.73
C GLU A 55 8.52 1.99 0.33
N ILE A 56 9.14 2.63 -0.66
CA ILE A 56 9.23 2.10 -2.01
C ILE A 56 9.99 0.76 -2.03
N LEU A 57 11.14 0.67 -1.33
CA LEU A 57 11.92 -0.56 -1.26
C LEU A 57 11.14 -1.69 -0.56
N HIS A 58 10.47 -1.39 0.55
CA HIS A 58 9.60 -2.35 1.23
C HIS A 58 8.46 -2.82 0.34
N GLY A 59 7.75 -1.92 -0.32
CA GLY A 59 6.67 -2.27 -1.24
C GLY A 59 7.13 -3.12 -2.42
N GLN A 60 8.35 -2.90 -2.94
CA GLN A 60 8.95 -3.74 -3.98
C GLN A 60 9.25 -5.15 -3.44
N GLN A 61 9.77 -5.25 -2.22
CA GLN A 61 10.02 -6.54 -1.57
C GLN A 61 8.72 -7.30 -1.31
N ASP A 62 7.71 -6.64 -0.74
CA ASP A 62 6.39 -7.23 -0.50
C ASP A 62 5.76 -7.79 -1.78
N CYS A 63 5.79 -7.03 -2.89
CA CYS A 63 5.30 -7.51 -4.18
C CYS A 63 6.05 -8.76 -4.65
N THR A 64 7.38 -8.78 -4.47
CA THR A 64 8.22 -9.93 -4.85
C THR A 64 7.89 -11.15 -4.00
N GLU A 65 7.74 -10.99 -2.70
CA GLU A 65 7.37 -12.04 -1.77
C GLU A 65 5.96 -12.59 -2.07
N CYS A 66 4.98 -11.72 -2.30
CA CYS A 66 3.62 -12.13 -2.68
C CYS A 66 3.62 -12.97 -3.96
N LEU A 67 4.38 -12.54 -4.98
CA LEU A 67 4.52 -13.30 -6.23
C LEU A 67 5.14 -14.68 -5.99
N GLN A 68 6.23 -14.76 -5.20
CA GLN A 68 6.94 -16.02 -4.93
C GLN A 68 6.14 -17.00 -4.08
N GLN A 69 5.35 -16.51 -3.14
CA GLN A 69 4.56 -17.32 -2.20
C GLN A 69 3.20 -17.73 -2.79
N SER A 70 2.72 -17.02 -3.80
CA SER A 70 1.40 -17.25 -4.37
C SER A 70 1.30 -18.52 -5.20
N LYS A 71 0.24 -19.29 -5.00
CA LYS A 71 -0.08 -20.51 -5.76
C LYS A 71 -0.55 -20.18 -7.17
N ASP A 72 -1.26 -19.07 -7.34
CA ASP A 72 -1.85 -18.60 -8.58
C ASP A 72 -2.11 -17.10 -8.54
N ALA A 73 -2.61 -16.51 -9.64
CA ALA A 73 -2.85 -15.08 -9.76
C ALA A 73 -3.90 -14.53 -8.78
N VAL A 74 -4.87 -15.35 -8.37
CA VAL A 74 -5.89 -14.96 -7.38
C VAL A 74 -5.28 -14.93 -5.98
N ASP A 75 -4.49 -15.94 -5.62
CA ASP A 75 -3.78 -16.03 -4.35
C ASP A 75 -2.81 -14.85 -4.15
N GLU A 76 -2.11 -14.44 -5.20
CA GLU A 76 -1.22 -13.28 -5.21
C GLU A 76 -1.95 -11.99 -4.81
N ILE A 77 -3.17 -11.77 -5.32
CA ILE A 77 -3.99 -10.62 -4.92
C ILE A 77 -4.42 -10.74 -3.45
N PHE A 78 -4.79 -11.92 -2.97
CA PHE A 78 -5.13 -12.11 -1.55
C PHE A 78 -3.95 -11.85 -0.62
N LEU A 79 -2.74 -12.31 -0.95
CA LEU A 79 -1.52 -12.00 -0.19
C LEU A 79 -1.26 -10.49 -0.17
N THR A 80 -1.45 -9.82 -1.31
CA THR A 80 -1.34 -8.35 -1.40
C THR A 80 -2.38 -7.66 -0.50
N MET A 81 -3.63 -8.15 -0.46
CA MET A 81 -4.67 -7.61 0.44
C MET A 81 -4.27 -7.73 1.92
N GLU A 82 -3.66 -8.83 2.34
CA GLU A 82 -3.18 -9.01 3.71
C GLU A 82 -2.10 -7.99 4.09
N ARG A 83 -1.13 -7.75 3.21
CA ARG A 83 -0.09 -6.71 3.41
C ARG A 83 -0.71 -5.31 3.53
N ILE A 84 -1.69 -5.00 2.67
CA ILE A 84 -2.40 -3.72 2.70
C ILE A 84 -3.19 -3.54 4.02
N ILE A 85 -3.82 -4.59 4.54
CA ILE A 85 -4.53 -4.53 5.84
C ILE A 85 -3.56 -4.16 6.95
N GLU A 86 -2.39 -4.81 7.02
CA GLU A 86 -1.38 -4.51 8.03
C GLU A 86 -0.90 -3.06 7.92
N GLN A 87 -0.54 -2.63 6.73
CA GLN A 87 0.01 -1.30 6.48
C GLN A 87 -1.01 -0.19 6.72
N PHE A 88 -2.27 -0.37 6.28
CA PHE A 88 -3.28 0.71 6.29
C PHE A 88 -4.16 0.71 7.54
N ARG A 89 -4.07 -0.29 8.41
CA ARG A 89 -4.92 -0.40 9.61
C ARG A 89 -4.92 0.86 10.46
N ASN A 90 -3.76 1.47 10.67
CA ASN A 90 -3.56 2.65 11.50
C ASN A 90 -3.03 3.85 10.71
N MET A 91 -3.06 3.78 9.37
CA MET A 91 -2.52 4.83 8.52
C MET A 91 -3.48 6.01 8.46
N ASN A 92 -2.95 7.21 8.67
CA ASN A 92 -3.67 8.45 8.46
C ASN A 92 -3.81 8.73 6.95
N PRO A 93 -5.01 8.79 6.38
CA PRO A 93 -5.19 9.01 4.94
C PRO A 93 -4.66 10.37 4.46
N MET A 94 -4.39 11.32 5.37
CA MET A 94 -3.76 12.61 5.04
C MET A 94 -2.33 12.47 4.49
N VAL A 95 -1.64 11.34 4.72
CA VAL A 95 -0.25 11.13 4.30
C VAL A 95 -0.07 11.40 2.81
N LEU A 96 -0.96 10.87 1.96
CA LEU A 96 -0.86 11.06 0.52
C LEU A 96 -1.14 12.52 0.10
N TYR A 97 -2.12 13.16 0.73
CA TYR A 97 -2.42 14.56 0.49
C TYR A 97 -1.26 15.47 0.91
N ASP A 98 -0.66 15.22 2.08
CA ASP A 98 0.48 15.99 2.58
C ASP A 98 1.68 15.83 1.65
N LEU A 99 1.97 14.60 1.21
CA LEU A 99 3.03 14.30 0.26
C LEU A 99 2.84 15.08 -1.05
N GLN A 100 1.62 15.03 -1.62
CA GLN A 100 1.29 15.71 -2.86
C GLN A 100 1.39 17.23 -2.75
N LYS A 101 0.91 17.80 -1.65
CA LYS A 101 0.77 19.26 -1.50
C LYS A 101 2.04 19.94 -1.02
N PHE A 102 2.81 19.31 -0.15
CA PHE A 102 3.91 19.96 0.57
C PHE A 102 5.29 19.38 0.21
N HIS A 103 5.37 18.17 -0.37
CA HIS A 103 6.62 17.46 -0.65
C HIS A 103 6.67 17.00 -2.11
N PHE A 104 6.61 17.95 -3.03
CA PHE A 104 6.46 17.70 -4.47
C PHE A 104 7.50 16.74 -5.05
N THR A 105 8.78 16.90 -4.70
CA THR A 105 9.87 16.05 -5.21
C THR A 105 9.67 14.59 -4.80
N ALA A 106 9.33 14.34 -3.53
CA ALA A 106 9.01 13.01 -3.03
C ALA A 106 7.75 12.47 -3.71
N PHE A 107 6.71 13.28 -3.90
CA PHE A 107 5.50 12.86 -4.61
C PHE A 107 5.77 12.42 -6.05
N GLN A 108 6.67 13.10 -6.79
CA GLN A 108 7.07 12.67 -8.14
C GLN A 108 7.75 11.29 -8.14
N LYS A 109 8.56 10.98 -7.12
CA LYS A 109 9.18 9.65 -6.95
C LYS A 109 8.10 8.58 -6.67
N PHE A 110 7.12 8.90 -5.83
CA PHE A 110 5.96 8.02 -5.60
C PHE A 110 5.20 7.74 -6.91
N LEU A 111 4.90 8.77 -7.72
CA LEU A 111 4.22 8.59 -9.00
C LEU A 111 5.04 7.74 -9.98
N LYS A 112 6.35 7.91 -10.02
CA LYS A 112 7.25 7.08 -10.83
C LYS A 112 7.20 5.61 -10.38
N TYR A 113 7.25 5.36 -9.08
CA TYR A 113 7.10 4.01 -8.51
C TYR A 113 5.72 3.41 -8.85
N LYS A 114 4.64 4.16 -8.59
CA LYS A 114 3.27 3.73 -8.87
C LYS A 114 3.09 3.35 -10.35
N ASN A 115 3.41 4.28 -11.25
CA ASN A 115 3.13 4.10 -12.69
C ASN A 115 4.10 3.14 -13.36
N GLY A 116 5.35 3.05 -12.90
CA GLY A 116 6.36 2.14 -13.40
C GLY A 116 6.24 0.76 -12.76
N PHE A 117 6.81 0.61 -11.56
CA PHE A 117 6.93 -0.69 -10.93
C PHE A 117 5.58 -1.36 -10.62
N LEU A 118 4.67 -0.67 -9.90
CA LEU A 118 3.37 -1.27 -9.56
C LEU A 118 2.51 -1.52 -10.80
N GLY A 119 2.60 -0.65 -11.82
CA GLY A 119 1.92 -0.87 -13.10
C GLY A 119 2.34 -2.18 -13.76
N GLU A 120 3.64 -2.47 -13.78
CA GLU A 120 4.17 -3.71 -14.34
C GLU A 120 3.81 -4.95 -13.50
N VAL A 121 3.83 -4.83 -12.16
CA VAL A 121 3.38 -5.91 -11.27
C VAL A 121 1.93 -6.29 -11.56
N ILE A 122 1.04 -5.28 -11.63
CA ILE A 122 -0.38 -5.51 -11.91
C ILE A 122 -0.60 -6.14 -13.29
N LYS A 123 0.09 -5.65 -14.34
CA LYS A 123 0.03 -6.23 -15.68
C LYS A 123 0.42 -7.70 -15.68
N LYS A 124 1.56 -8.03 -15.08
CA LYS A 124 2.05 -9.41 -14.97
C LYS A 124 1.07 -10.32 -14.22
N ASN A 125 0.45 -9.83 -13.15
CA ASN A 125 -0.57 -10.60 -12.44
C ASN A 125 -1.81 -10.85 -13.31
N ILE A 126 -2.31 -9.86 -14.07
CA ILE A 126 -3.43 -10.05 -15.00
C ILE A 126 -3.06 -11.07 -16.08
N ASP A 127 -1.88 -10.93 -16.71
CA ASP A 127 -1.43 -11.84 -17.76
C ASP A 127 -1.24 -13.28 -17.24
N ARG A 128 -0.75 -13.43 -16.01
CA ARG A 128 -0.68 -14.72 -15.31
C ARG A 128 -2.06 -15.32 -15.13
N GLY A 129 -3.01 -14.53 -14.61
CA GLY A 129 -4.37 -15.02 -14.37
C GLY A 129 -5.12 -15.40 -15.66
N ILE A 130 -4.87 -14.71 -16.77
CA ILE A 130 -5.38 -15.09 -18.10
C ILE A 130 -4.78 -16.45 -18.53
N LYS A 131 -3.46 -16.65 -18.41
CA LYS A 131 -2.78 -17.92 -18.74
C LYS A 131 -3.24 -19.09 -17.87
N GLU A 132 -3.57 -18.83 -16.61
CA GLU A 132 -4.13 -19.81 -15.67
C GLU A 132 -5.63 -20.05 -15.86
N GLU A 133 -6.28 -19.36 -16.81
CA GLU A 133 -7.72 -19.37 -17.09
C GLU A 133 -8.58 -18.88 -15.90
N LEU A 134 -7.96 -18.16 -14.96
CA LEU A 134 -8.64 -17.58 -13.80
C LEU A 134 -9.24 -16.21 -14.10
N PHE A 135 -8.63 -15.47 -15.01
CA PHE A 135 -9.10 -14.17 -15.48
C PHE A 135 -9.59 -14.26 -16.94
N ARG A 136 -10.53 -13.40 -17.27
CA ARG A 136 -11.22 -13.39 -18.58
C ARG A 136 -10.24 -13.05 -19.71
N PRO A 137 -10.20 -13.83 -20.80
CA PRO A 137 -9.21 -13.68 -21.86
C PRO A 137 -9.41 -12.41 -22.72
N GLU A 138 -10.61 -11.83 -22.72
CA GLU A 138 -10.94 -10.61 -23.47
C GLU A 138 -10.52 -9.30 -22.77
N ILE A 139 -9.91 -9.38 -21.58
CA ILE A 139 -9.48 -8.22 -20.81
C ILE A 139 -8.37 -7.47 -21.57
N ASN A 140 -8.53 -6.15 -21.69
CA ASN A 140 -7.44 -5.28 -22.05
C ASN A 140 -6.57 -5.02 -20.79
N THR A 141 -5.45 -5.74 -20.68
CA THR A 141 -4.53 -5.69 -19.53
C THR A 141 -4.03 -4.29 -19.25
N ASP A 142 -3.70 -3.49 -20.28
CA ASP A 142 -3.20 -2.12 -20.08
C ASP A 142 -4.25 -1.19 -19.47
N ILE A 143 -5.50 -1.28 -19.95
CA ILE A 143 -6.61 -0.47 -19.40
C ILE A 143 -6.89 -0.85 -17.96
N LEU A 144 -7.00 -2.16 -17.66
CA LEU A 144 -7.35 -2.59 -16.30
C LEU A 144 -6.21 -2.42 -15.31
N ALA A 145 -4.96 -2.48 -15.74
CA ALA A 145 -3.82 -2.12 -14.88
C ALA A 145 -3.86 -0.62 -14.52
N LYS A 146 -4.10 0.26 -15.47
CA LYS A 146 -4.26 1.71 -15.20
C LYS A 146 -5.46 1.99 -14.30
N PHE A 147 -6.61 1.36 -14.57
CA PHE A 147 -7.78 1.46 -13.70
C PHE A 147 -7.44 1.05 -12.25
N ARG A 148 -6.74 -0.06 -12.07
CA ARG A 148 -6.33 -0.53 -10.73
C ARG A 148 -5.39 0.47 -10.04
N LEU A 149 -4.41 1.04 -10.76
CA LEU A 149 -3.50 2.06 -10.23
C LEU A 149 -4.24 3.31 -9.75
N GLU A 150 -5.20 3.80 -10.54
CA GLU A 150 -5.97 4.99 -10.16
C GLU A 150 -6.96 4.69 -9.03
N SER A 151 -7.55 3.49 -9.00
CA SER A 151 -8.44 3.07 -7.92
C SER A 151 -7.73 2.95 -6.56
N MET A 152 -6.39 2.72 -6.54
CA MET A 152 -5.60 2.76 -5.29
C MET A 152 -5.63 4.15 -4.64
N LEU A 153 -5.54 5.21 -5.45
CA LEU A 153 -5.55 6.59 -4.95
C LEU A 153 -6.94 7.03 -4.50
N MET A 154 -7.99 6.44 -5.05
CA MET A 154 -9.37 6.79 -4.73
C MET A 154 -9.70 6.56 -3.25
N ALA A 155 -9.14 5.52 -2.63
CA ALA A 155 -9.35 5.22 -1.21
C ALA A 155 -8.85 6.34 -0.28
N PHE A 156 -7.83 7.11 -0.72
CA PHE A 156 -7.29 8.26 0.02
C PHE A 156 -8.07 9.56 -0.20
N ASN A 157 -9.07 9.56 -1.08
CA ASN A 157 -9.87 10.75 -1.33
C ASN A 157 -10.87 10.99 -0.19
N MET A 158 -10.53 11.85 0.75
CA MET A 158 -11.35 12.16 1.93
C MET A 158 -12.68 12.88 1.61
N ASN A 159 -12.84 13.45 0.42
CA ASN A 159 -14.12 14.01 -0.02
C ASN A 159 -15.11 12.89 -0.38
N VAL A 160 -14.60 11.74 -0.86
CA VAL A 160 -15.39 10.56 -1.20
C VAL A 160 -15.53 9.64 0.03
N PHE A 161 -14.42 9.40 0.74
CA PHE A 161 -14.35 8.53 1.91
C PHE A 161 -13.84 9.29 3.14
N PRO A 162 -14.67 10.12 3.80
CA PRO A 162 -14.25 10.87 4.97
C PRO A 162 -13.85 9.93 6.13
N PRO A 163 -12.68 10.15 6.78
CA PRO A 163 -12.11 9.23 7.79
C PRO A 163 -12.98 9.03 9.03
N ARG A 164 -13.90 9.97 9.31
CA ARG A 164 -14.87 9.85 10.41
C ARG A 164 -15.91 8.73 10.18
N LYS A 165 -16.11 8.34 8.92
CA LYS A 165 -17.14 7.36 8.51
C LYS A 165 -16.54 6.09 7.92
N TYR A 166 -15.36 6.17 7.32
CA TYR A 166 -14.74 5.08 6.57
C TYR A 166 -13.34 4.78 7.09
N ASN A 167 -13.02 3.50 7.23
CA ASN A 167 -11.66 3.03 7.48
C ASN A 167 -10.91 2.87 6.15
N LEU A 168 -9.67 3.35 6.06
CA LEU A 168 -8.87 3.31 4.82
C LEU A 168 -8.64 1.87 4.33
N ALA A 169 -8.30 0.95 5.25
CA ALA A 169 -8.07 -0.46 4.90
C ALA A 169 -9.35 -1.11 4.37
N GLU A 170 -10.50 -0.90 5.03
CA GLU A 170 -11.78 -1.44 4.58
C GLU A 170 -12.16 -0.94 3.18
N VAL A 171 -12.08 0.38 2.94
CA VAL A 171 -12.36 0.95 1.61
C VAL A 171 -11.43 0.37 0.54
N THR A 172 -10.14 0.25 0.87
CA THR A 172 -9.16 -0.31 -0.08
C THR A 172 -9.48 -1.76 -0.41
N LEU A 173 -9.85 -2.57 0.59
CA LEU A 173 -10.20 -3.97 0.40
C LEU A 173 -11.45 -4.15 -0.46
N GLU A 174 -12.49 -3.38 -0.22
CA GLU A 174 -13.72 -3.42 -1.03
C GLU A 174 -13.42 -3.08 -2.51
N ILE A 175 -12.58 -2.07 -2.76
CA ILE A 175 -12.15 -1.69 -4.11
C ILE A 175 -11.36 -2.83 -4.77
N ILE A 176 -10.42 -3.47 -4.05
CA ILE A 176 -9.62 -4.58 -4.59
C ILE A 176 -10.51 -5.79 -4.86
N GLU A 177 -11.40 -6.11 -3.94
CA GLU A 177 -12.31 -7.25 -4.10
C GLU A 177 -13.24 -7.05 -5.30
N HIS A 178 -13.83 -5.87 -5.44
CA HIS A 178 -14.65 -5.53 -6.62
C HIS A 178 -13.86 -5.67 -7.93
N TYR A 179 -12.62 -5.17 -7.96
CA TYR A 179 -11.73 -5.31 -9.12
C TYR A 179 -11.45 -6.79 -9.42
N LEU A 180 -11.12 -7.60 -8.42
CA LEU A 180 -10.81 -9.03 -8.57
C LEU A 180 -12.00 -9.81 -9.16
N TYR A 181 -13.21 -9.56 -8.67
CA TYR A 181 -14.42 -10.18 -9.26
C TYR A 181 -14.65 -9.72 -10.70
N GLY A 182 -14.33 -8.48 -11.03
CA GLY A 182 -14.39 -7.96 -12.40
C GLY A 182 -13.41 -8.62 -13.36
N LEU A 183 -12.29 -9.17 -12.90
CA LEU A 183 -11.35 -9.92 -13.72
C LEU A 183 -11.76 -11.38 -13.96
N ALA A 184 -12.47 -11.97 -12.99
CA ALA A 184 -12.59 -13.42 -12.85
C ALA A 184 -13.44 -14.09 -13.95
N THR A 185 -12.99 -15.27 -14.39
CA THR A 185 -13.83 -16.30 -15.06
C THR A 185 -14.70 -17.02 -14.02
N LEU A 186 -15.58 -17.92 -14.46
CA LEU A 186 -16.29 -18.81 -13.53
C LEU A 186 -15.36 -19.68 -12.68
N LYS A 187 -14.21 -20.13 -13.24
CA LYS A 187 -13.17 -20.87 -12.53
C LYS A 187 -12.50 -19.97 -11.47
N GLY A 188 -12.12 -18.76 -11.87
CA GLY A 188 -11.56 -17.77 -10.96
C GLY A 188 -12.52 -17.38 -9.84
N HIS A 189 -13.80 -17.17 -10.15
CA HIS A 189 -14.82 -16.83 -9.14
C HIS A 189 -14.96 -17.92 -8.06
N LYS A 190 -15.00 -19.20 -8.43
CA LYS A 190 -15.01 -20.32 -7.48
C LYS A 190 -13.77 -20.32 -6.58
N LEU A 191 -12.60 -20.02 -7.15
CA LEU A 191 -11.35 -19.97 -6.41
C LEU A 191 -11.30 -18.78 -5.42
N ILE A 192 -11.82 -17.62 -5.82
CA ILE A 192 -11.96 -16.46 -4.94
C ILE A 192 -12.82 -16.83 -3.72
N LEU A 193 -13.98 -17.48 -3.91
CA LEU A 193 -14.86 -17.90 -2.82
C LEU A 193 -14.15 -18.88 -1.88
N LYS A 194 -13.40 -19.84 -2.43
CA LYS A 194 -12.61 -20.80 -1.66
C LYS A 194 -11.57 -20.10 -0.79
N TYR A 195 -10.75 -19.23 -1.35
CA TYR A 195 -9.72 -18.48 -0.60
C TYR A 195 -10.34 -17.58 0.48
N LYS A 196 -11.45 -16.92 0.19
CA LYS A 196 -12.18 -16.14 1.22
C LYS A 196 -12.63 -16.99 2.40
N GLN A 197 -13.09 -18.22 2.15
CA GLN A 197 -13.52 -19.13 3.21
C GLN A 197 -12.33 -19.64 4.03
N GLU A 198 -11.25 -20.10 3.37
CA GLU A 198 -10.05 -20.60 4.04
C GLU A 198 -9.41 -19.54 4.94
N ARG A 199 -9.31 -18.29 4.48
CA ARG A 199 -8.72 -17.18 5.24
C ARG A 199 -9.59 -16.66 6.38
N LYS A 200 -10.92 -16.76 6.28
CA LYS A 200 -11.84 -16.48 7.41
C LYS A 200 -11.68 -17.50 8.54
N LEU A 201 -11.49 -18.77 8.22
CA LEU A 201 -11.25 -19.82 9.20
C LEU A 201 -9.95 -19.60 9.96
N SER A 202 -8.85 -19.25 9.27
CA SER A 202 -7.55 -18.96 9.90
C SER A 202 -7.58 -17.73 10.84
N THR A 203 -8.38 -16.69 10.52
CA THR A 203 -8.54 -15.52 11.40
C THR A 203 -9.40 -15.79 12.64
N HIS A 204 -10.26 -16.79 12.64
CA HIS A 204 -11.03 -17.20 13.82
C HIS A 204 -10.22 -18.05 14.77
N GLU A 205 -9.32 -18.90 14.28
CA GLU A 205 -8.42 -19.72 15.12
C GLU A 205 -7.39 -18.87 15.88
N THR A 206 -6.88 -17.80 15.26
CA THR A 206 -5.91 -16.87 15.90
C THR A 206 -6.53 -15.94 16.96
N LYS A 207 -7.87 -15.79 16.98
CA LYS A 207 -8.58 -15.01 18.02
C LYS A 207 -9.03 -15.84 19.21
N SER A 208 -8.88 -17.17 19.13
CA SER A 208 -9.31 -18.12 20.17
C SER A 208 -8.13 -18.72 20.96
N ALA A 209 -6.91 -18.29 20.69
CA ALA A 209 -5.68 -18.65 21.39
C ALA A 209 -5.11 -17.42 22.12
#